data_2ffa85f24e58ae5f5d70f0e677c6eb48
#
_entry.id   2ffa85f24e58ae5f5d70f0e677c6eb48
#
_cell.length_a   1.000
_cell.length_b   1.000
_cell.length_c   1.000
_cell.angle_alpha   90.00
_cell.angle_beta   90.00
_cell.angle_gamma   90.00
#
_symmetry.space_group_name_H-M   'P 1'
#
loop_
_entity.id
_entity.type
_entity.pdbx_description
1 polymer ?
#
loop_
_entity_poly.entity_id
_entity_poly.type
_entity_poly.pdbx_seq_one_letter_code
_entity_poly.pdbx_strand_id
1 'polypeptide(L)'
;KRDATHMSMNWFQKISRLLGDVFVPIIPILVATGLFMGVRGLIQNLGVTLDPTLLKFTQILIDTPFAFLPALVVYSVMKRSGGSPALGFVIGLMLVSSQLPNANQVAGGTAEPIYLALMGVNIPIVGYQGSVLPALVLGVIAARLEKWLRKVVPDVLDLIVTPFVTLLVSMVLGLVVIGPVMHIVEKGLLDAVNFLMNIPLGIGGFIVGALQQAVVVTGLHHTFKTLEIELLANTGANPFNTLTCGAIVAQCGAGIAAALKTKNIKQRAMYMTSVVPASLGITEPLIFGGNLPRLTPFVCACIGGGCAGIVSSLLGLAATGMSITAIPGILLYLNGQLPQYLIVCAIGFIVAFVLTTVFYKPREEK
;
A
#
# COMPACT_ATOMS: atom_id res chain seq x y z
N LYS A 1 -19.01 -26.25 -1.47
CA LYS A 1 -19.30 -25.22 -0.41
C LYS A 1 -18.54 -23.89 -0.62
N ARG A 2 -17.31 -23.89 -1.21
CA ARG A 2 -16.59 -22.65 -1.55
C ARG A 2 -17.26 -21.84 -2.66
N ASP A 3 -17.78 -22.52 -3.69
CA ASP A 3 -18.38 -21.86 -4.85
C ASP A 3 -19.75 -21.22 -4.55
N ALA A 4 -20.55 -21.78 -3.65
CA ALA A 4 -21.84 -21.22 -3.26
C ALA A 4 -21.72 -19.90 -2.47
N THR A 5 -20.63 -19.69 -1.74
CA THR A 5 -20.36 -18.45 -1.00
C THR A 5 -19.91 -17.33 -1.93
N HIS A 6 -19.37 -17.65 -3.12
CA HIS A 6 -18.96 -16.68 -4.12
C HIS A 6 -20.13 -16.01 -4.87
N MET A 7 -21.27 -16.66 -4.98
CA MET A 7 -22.43 -16.14 -5.73
C MET A 7 -23.20 -15.04 -4.99
N SER A 8 -23.07 -14.93 -3.66
CA SER A 8 -23.80 -13.93 -2.85
C SER A 8 -22.96 -12.69 -2.45
N MET A 9 -21.71 -12.60 -2.90
CA MET A 9 -20.82 -11.50 -2.53
C MET A 9 -20.95 -10.32 -3.50
N ASN A 10 -21.07 -9.10 -2.95
CA ASN A 10 -20.94 -7.86 -3.71
C ASN A 10 -19.56 -7.76 -4.40
N TRP A 11 -19.48 -7.03 -5.52
CA TRP A 11 -18.25 -6.86 -6.28
C TRP A 11 -17.09 -6.34 -5.42
N PHE A 12 -17.36 -5.42 -4.50
CA PHE A 12 -16.37 -4.87 -3.56
C PHE A 12 -15.85 -5.93 -2.58
N GLN A 13 -16.73 -6.81 -2.08
CA GLN A 13 -16.33 -7.93 -1.23
C GLN A 13 -15.48 -8.96 -1.97
N LYS A 14 -15.74 -9.17 -3.27
CA LYS A 14 -14.92 -10.05 -4.12
C LYS A 14 -13.53 -9.50 -4.31
N ILE A 15 -13.40 -8.20 -4.56
CA ILE A 15 -12.09 -7.53 -4.70
C ILE A 15 -11.35 -7.56 -3.36
N SER A 16 -11.97 -7.17 -2.26
CA SER A 16 -11.35 -7.19 -0.93
C SER A 16 -10.86 -8.59 -0.54
N ARG A 17 -11.63 -9.62 -0.87
CA ARG A 17 -11.24 -11.01 -0.62
C ARG A 17 -10.07 -11.43 -1.51
N LEU A 18 -10.10 -11.07 -2.79
CA LEU A 18 -8.98 -11.34 -3.70
C LEU A 18 -7.70 -10.68 -3.19
N LEU A 19 -7.78 -9.41 -2.78
CA LEU A 19 -6.64 -8.69 -2.20
C LEU A 19 -6.14 -9.40 -0.92
N GLY A 20 -7.03 -9.73 0.01
CA GLY A 20 -6.65 -10.46 1.22
C GLY A 20 -5.95 -11.79 0.89
N ASP A 21 -6.52 -12.59 0.01
CA ASP A 21 -5.97 -13.89 -0.38
C ASP A 21 -4.61 -13.79 -1.10
N VAL A 22 -4.39 -12.72 -1.87
CA VAL A 22 -3.12 -12.44 -2.54
C VAL A 22 -2.04 -12.03 -1.54
N PHE A 23 -2.40 -11.22 -0.53
CA PHE A 23 -1.42 -10.69 0.42
C PHE A 23 -1.10 -11.62 1.60
N VAL A 24 -1.96 -12.58 1.94
CA VAL A 24 -1.70 -13.54 3.04
C VAL A 24 -0.29 -14.16 3.01
N PRO A 25 0.24 -14.66 1.87
CA PRO A 25 1.60 -15.21 1.85
C PRO A 25 2.70 -14.14 1.90
N ILE A 26 2.38 -12.87 1.61
CA ILE A 26 3.32 -11.74 1.54
C ILE A 26 3.41 -11.04 2.91
N ILE A 27 2.34 -11.08 3.71
CA ILE A 27 2.24 -10.41 5.02
C ILE A 27 3.44 -10.65 5.93
N PRO A 28 3.92 -11.90 6.16
CA PRO A 28 5.05 -12.12 7.07
C PRO A 28 6.33 -11.39 6.64
N ILE A 29 6.55 -11.28 5.33
CA ILE A 29 7.70 -10.57 4.75
C ILE A 29 7.56 -9.06 5.02
N LEU A 30 6.38 -8.51 4.75
CA LEU A 30 6.09 -7.09 4.97
C LEU A 30 6.17 -6.72 6.46
N VAL A 31 5.67 -7.58 7.35
CA VAL A 31 5.78 -7.38 8.81
C VAL A 31 7.24 -7.29 9.25
N ALA A 32 8.06 -8.26 8.86
CA ALA A 32 9.47 -8.29 9.22
C ALA A 32 10.22 -7.06 8.69
N THR A 33 10.02 -6.74 7.42
CA THR A 33 10.64 -5.57 6.76
C THR A 33 10.22 -4.28 7.43
N GLY A 34 8.96 -4.18 7.78
CA GLY A 34 8.40 -3.03 8.44
C GLY A 34 8.93 -2.79 9.85
N LEU A 35 9.13 -3.83 10.61
CA LEU A 35 9.78 -3.73 11.92
C LEU A 35 11.22 -3.20 11.77
N PHE A 36 11.99 -3.72 10.81
CA PHE A 36 13.34 -3.20 10.54
C PHE A 36 13.34 -1.74 10.14
N MET A 37 12.41 -1.32 9.27
CA MET A 37 12.27 0.08 8.84
C MET A 37 11.93 1.01 10.00
N GLY A 38 10.98 0.62 10.85
CA GLY A 38 10.58 1.39 12.03
C GLY A 38 11.72 1.55 13.03
N VAL A 39 12.43 0.46 13.35
CA VAL A 39 13.58 0.49 14.27
C VAL A 39 14.71 1.37 13.71
N ARG A 40 15.07 1.23 12.44
CA ARG A 40 16.08 2.08 11.80
C ARG A 40 15.67 3.55 11.85
N GLY A 41 14.44 3.87 11.49
CA GLY A 41 13.91 5.24 11.52
C GLY A 41 13.98 5.85 12.93
N LEU A 42 13.61 5.09 13.96
CA LEU A 42 13.71 5.52 15.34
C LEU A 42 15.15 5.81 15.75
N ILE A 43 16.11 4.91 15.45
CA ILE A 43 17.53 5.09 15.77
C ILE A 43 18.08 6.37 15.12
N GLN A 44 17.77 6.59 13.84
CA GLN A 44 18.21 7.79 13.11
C GLN A 44 17.61 9.08 13.69
N ASN A 45 16.33 9.07 14.07
CA ASN A 45 15.68 10.24 14.66
C ASN A 45 16.14 10.54 16.10
N LEU A 46 16.68 9.54 16.82
CA LEU A 46 17.34 9.77 18.11
C LEU A 46 18.74 10.40 17.96
N GLY A 47 19.14 10.77 16.75
CA GLY A 47 20.44 11.39 16.46
C GLY A 47 21.63 10.41 16.42
N VAL A 48 21.36 9.11 16.43
CA VAL A 48 22.41 8.11 16.30
C VAL A 48 22.83 8.01 14.83
N THR A 49 24.05 8.41 14.53
CA THR A 49 24.65 8.25 13.20
C THR A 49 25.09 6.79 13.01
N LEU A 50 24.44 6.09 12.11
CA LEU A 50 24.85 4.75 11.72
C LEU A 50 26.06 4.82 10.79
N ASP A 51 26.97 3.86 10.94
CA ASP A 51 28.07 3.66 9.98
C ASP A 51 27.50 3.55 8.55
N PRO A 52 28.14 4.18 7.54
CA PRO A 52 27.66 4.16 6.15
C PRO A 52 27.46 2.76 5.58
N THR A 53 28.30 1.80 5.97
CA THR A 53 28.20 0.41 5.52
C THR A 53 26.99 -0.27 6.17
N LEU A 54 26.81 -0.07 7.48
CA LEU A 54 25.64 -0.59 8.21
C LEU A 54 24.35 0.04 7.69
N LEU A 55 24.37 1.32 7.35
CA LEU A 55 23.23 2.01 6.76
C LEU A 55 22.84 1.36 5.42
N LYS A 56 23.79 1.12 4.52
CA LYS A 56 23.54 0.42 3.25
C LYS A 56 23.01 -0.98 3.47
N PHE A 57 23.57 -1.73 4.42
CA PHE A 57 23.14 -3.09 4.72
C PHE A 57 21.68 -3.12 5.22
N THR A 58 21.32 -2.20 6.13
CA THR A 58 19.92 -2.07 6.58
C THR A 58 18.98 -1.59 5.47
N GLN A 59 19.46 -0.77 4.53
CA GLN A 59 18.67 -0.38 3.34
C GLN A 59 18.35 -1.57 2.46
N ILE A 60 19.32 -2.46 2.18
CA ILE A 60 19.07 -3.68 1.41
C ILE A 60 17.98 -4.53 2.05
N LEU A 61 18.02 -4.72 3.37
CA LEU A 61 17.02 -5.50 4.11
C LEU A 61 15.62 -4.89 4.04
N ILE A 62 15.51 -3.56 4.04
CA ILE A 62 14.24 -2.83 4.10
C ILE A 62 13.70 -2.57 2.71
N ASP A 63 14.53 -2.05 1.81
CA ASP A 63 14.07 -1.54 0.52
C ASP A 63 13.78 -2.67 -0.48
N THR A 64 14.52 -3.79 -0.40
CA THR A 64 14.36 -4.90 -1.35
C THR A 64 12.94 -5.50 -1.35
N PRO A 65 12.36 -5.91 -0.21
CA PRO A 65 11.00 -6.46 -0.22
C PRO A 65 9.95 -5.49 -0.75
N PHE A 66 10.09 -4.20 -0.47
CA PHE A 66 9.17 -3.18 -0.97
C PHE A 66 9.40 -2.89 -2.45
N ALA A 67 10.65 -2.74 -2.89
CA ALA A 67 10.96 -2.50 -4.31
C ALA A 67 10.47 -3.65 -5.20
N PHE A 68 10.66 -4.91 -4.74
CA PHE A 68 10.26 -6.12 -5.46
C PHE A 68 8.85 -6.61 -5.11
N LEU A 69 8.05 -5.83 -4.39
CA LEU A 69 6.66 -6.16 -4.06
C LEU A 69 5.82 -6.58 -5.28
N PRO A 70 5.94 -5.94 -6.46
CA PRO A 70 5.25 -6.39 -7.67
C PRO A 70 5.51 -7.86 -8.03
N ALA A 71 6.74 -8.34 -7.84
CA ALA A 71 7.09 -9.74 -8.13
C ALA A 71 6.36 -10.70 -7.19
N LEU A 72 6.28 -10.38 -5.91
CA LEU A 72 5.54 -11.17 -4.92
C LEU A 72 4.03 -11.15 -5.19
N VAL A 73 3.50 -9.99 -5.59
CA VAL A 73 2.09 -9.82 -5.91
C VAL A 73 1.69 -10.64 -7.13
N VAL A 74 2.42 -10.52 -8.26
CA VAL A 74 2.12 -11.30 -9.48
C VAL A 74 2.26 -12.79 -9.23
N TYR A 75 3.30 -13.23 -8.49
CA TYR A 75 3.45 -14.61 -8.05
C TYR A 75 2.21 -15.11 -7.31
N SER A 76 1.75 -14.34 -6.33
CA SER A 76 0.61 -14.72 -5.49
C SER A 76 -0.70 -14.74 -6.29
N VAL A 77 -0.92 -13.75 -7.17
CA VAL A 77 -2.09 -13.70 -8.07
C VAL A 77 -2.12 -14.89 -8.99
N MET A 78 -1.01 -15.22 -9.65
CA MET A 78 -0.89 -16.37 -10.55
C MET A 78 -1.20 -17.67 -9.81
N LYS A 79 -0.57 -17.88 -8.65
CA LYS A 79 -0.83 -19.04 -7.78
C LYS A 79 -2.31 -19.15 -7.39
N ARG A 80 -2.92 -18.06 -6.99
CA ARG A 80 -4.34 -18.00 -6.58
C ARG A 80 -5.28 -18.23 -7.75
N SER A 81 -4.94 -17.70 -8.91
CA SER A 81 -5.72 -17.82 -10.13
C SER A 81 -5.52 -19.14 -10.87
N GLY A 82 -4.64 -20.02 -10.37
CA GLY A 82 -4.35 -21.33 -10.98
C GLY A 82 -3.50 -21.24 -12.26
N GLY A 83 -2.71 -20.18 -12.42
CA GLY A 83 -1.61 -20.07 -13.37
C GLY A 83 -0.31 -20.59 -12.76
N SER A 84 0.80 -20.47 -13.51
CA SER A 84 2.14 -20.86 -13.06
C SER A 84 2.73 -19.77 -12.13
N PRO A 85 2.98 -20.07 -10.84
CA PRO A 85 3.54 -19.09 -9.93
C PRO A 85 4.95 -18.61 -10.31
N ALA A 86 5.77 -19.51 -10.85
CA ALA A 86 7.11 -19.18 -11.31
C ALA A 86 7.09 -18.19 -12.49
N LEU A 87 6.17 -18.40 -13.44
CA LEU A 87 5.95 -17.47 -14.55
C LEU A 87 5.50 -16.09 -14.03
N GLY A 88 4.58 -16.08 -13.05
CA GLY A 88 4.14 -14.85 -12.41
C GLY A 88 5.27 -14.11 -11.69
N PHE A 89 6.17 -14.84 -11.04
CA PHE A 89 7.34 -14.24 -10.39
C PHE A 89 8.25 -13.53 -11.40
N VAL A 90 8.53 -14.18 -12.54
CA VAL A 90 9.35 -13.58 -13.61
C VAL A 90 8.67 -12.36 -14.23
N ILE A 91 7.35 -12.42 -14.48
CA ILE A 91 6.59 -11.25 -14.98
C ILE A 91 6.69 -10.07 -13.99
N GLY A 92 6.54 -10.34 -12.72
CA GLY A 92 6.68 -9.30 -11.70
C GLY A 92 8.11 -8.74 -11.59
N LEU A 93 9.14 -9.56 -11.75
CA LEU A 93 10.54 -9.11 -11.82
C LEU A 93 10.80 -8.21 -13.04
N MET A 94 10.18 -8.51 -14.18
CA MET A 94 10.28 -7.65 -15.37
C MET A 94 9.76 -6.24 -15.12
N LEU A 95 8.69 -6.10 -14.31
CA LEU A 95 8.13 -4.79 -13.96
C LEU A 95 9.06 -3.95 -13.08
N VAL A 96 9.97 -4.57 -12.35
CA VAL A 96 10.91 -3.89 -11.44
C VAL A 96 12.37 -4.07 -11.89
N SER A 97 12.59 -4.38 -13.15
CA SER A 97 13.91 -4.56 -13.73
C SER A 97 14.79 -3.33 -13.47
N SER A 98 16.06 -3.57 -13.16
CA SER A 98 17.06 -2.49 -13.02
C SER A 98 17.34 -1.73 -14.32
N GLN A 99 16.90 -2.27 -15.46
CA GLN A 99 16.97 -1.60 -16.76
C GLN A 99 15.90 -0.51 -16.92
N LEU A 100 14.88 -0.51 -16.07
CA LEU A 100 13.81 0.47 -16.07
C LEU A 100 14.12 1.60 -15.08
N PRO A 101 13.93 2.87 -15.44
CA PRO A 101 14.04 3.97 -14.51
C PRO A 101 12.97 3.83 -13.43
N ASN A 102 13.32 4.15 -12.18
CA ASN A 102 12.40 4.06 -11.07
C ASN A 102 11.29 5.12 -11.18
N ALA A 103 10.02 4.72 -11.09
CA ALA A 103 8.88 5.63 -11.21
C ALA A 103 8.94 6.81 -10.23
N ASN A 104 9.37 6.56 -8.97
CA ASN A 104 9.50 7.63 -7.97
C ASN A 104 10.63 8.63 -8.33
N GLN A 105 11.71 8.17 -8.93
CA GLN A 105 12.79 9.05 -9.41
C GLN A 105 12.36 9.87 -10.62
N VAL A 106 11.58 9.26 -11.52
CA VAL A 106 11.00 9.96 -12.67
C VAL A 106 10.00 11.02 -12.22
N ALA A 107 9.09 10.67 -11.29
CA ALA A 107 8.12 11.61 -10.71
C ALA A 107 8.80 12.75 -9.95
N GLY A 108 9.93 12.49 -9.28
CA GLY A 108 10.75 13.49 -8.59
C GLY A 108 11.72 14.27 -9.50
N GLY A 109 11.71 14.02 -10.83
CA GLY A 109 12.58 14.70 -11.80
C GLY A 109 14.07 14.33 -11.69
N THR A 110 14.42 13.26 -10.96
CA THR A 110 15.81 12.80 -10.79
C THR A 110 16.22 11.73 -11.80
N ALA A 111 15.27 11.19 -12.57
CA ALA A 111 15.52 10.29 -13.70
C ALA A 111 14.56 10.60 -14.85
N GLU A 112 14.98 10.30 -16.07
CA GLU A 112 14.11 10.42 -17.25
C GLU A 112 13.47 9.07 -17.59
N PRO A 113 12.20 9.06 -18.05
CA PRO A 113 11.56 7.84 -18.54
C PRO A 113 12.20 7.38 -19.86
N ILE A 114 12.18 6.08 -20.11
CA ILE A 114 12.53 5.55 -21.44
C ILE A 114 11.32 5.78 -22.35
N TYR A 115 11.53 6.41 -23.52
CA TYR A 115 10.47 6.63 -24.46
C TYR A 115 10.47 5.56 -25.55
N LEU A 116 9.35 4.84 -25.67
CA LEU A 116 9.09 3.95 -26.80
C LEU A 116 8.26 4.69 -27.82
N ALA A 117 8.86 4.97 -28.98
CA ALA A 117 8.14 5.55 -30.11
C ALA A 117 7.32 4.46 -30.81
N LEU A 118 6.01 4.48 -30.66
CA LEU A 118 5.09 3.57 -31.33
C LEU A 118 4.07 4.37 -32.14
N MET A 119 4.01 4.16 -33.45
CA MET A 119 3.05 4.82 -34.37
C MET A 119 2.99 6.35 -34.19
N GLY A 120 4.13 7.01 -33.93
CA GLY A 120 4.18 8.46 -33.74
C GLY A 120 3.82 8.98 -32.36
N VAL A 121 3.54 8.08 -31.40
CA VAL A 121 3.31 8.41 -30.00
C VAL A 121 4.51 7.97 -29.16
N ASN A 122 5.07 8.88 -28.38
CA ASN A 122 6.14 8.55 -27.42
C ASN A 122 5.51 8.09 -26.11
N ILE A 123 5.62 6.81 -25.85
CA ILE A 123 5.08 6.17 -24.64
C ILE A 123 6.17 6.13 -23.57
N PRO A 124 6.01 6.79 -22.42
CA PRO A 124 6.99 6.74 -21.34
C PRO A 124 6.94 5.37 -20.65
N ILE A 125 8.07 4.69 -20.61
CA ILE A 125 8.24 3.42 -19.92
C ILE A 125 9.04 3.64 -18.65
N VAL A 126 8.49 3.21 -17.52
CA VAL A 126 9.10 3.28 -16.18
C VAL A 126 8.91 1.96 -15.44
N GLY A 127 9.67 1.78 -14.38
CA GLY A 127 9.51 0.63 -13.50
C GLY A 127 8.43 0.85 -12.44
N TYR A 128 7.93 -0.26 -11.90
CA TYR A 128 6.82 -0.27 -10.93
C TYR A 128 7.28 -0.63 -9.52
N GLN A 129 8.50 -0.24 -9.14
CA GLN A 129 9.03 -0.51 -7.81
C GLN A 129 8.05 -0.01 -6.73
N GLY A 130 7.61 -0.92 -5.86
CA GLY A 130 6.67 -0.63 -4.78
C GLY A 130 5.20 -0.54 -5.18
N SER A 131 4.85 -0.59 -6.46
CA SER A 131 3.45 -0.50 -6.92
C SER A 131 2.73 -1.83 -6.79
N VAL A 132 1.49 -1.78 -6.31
CA VAL A 132 0.65 -2.99 -6.11
C VAL A 132 -0.37 -3.15 -7.22
N LEU A 133 -1.06 -2.08 -7.58
CA LEU A 133 -2.21 -2.14 -8.48
C LEU A 133 -1.84 -2.62 -9.91
N PRO A 134 -0.78 -2.11 -10.55
CA PRO A 134 -0.35 -2.61 -11.84
C PRO A 134 -0.04 -4.12 -11.81
N ALA A 135 0.64 -4.56 -10.75
CA ALA A 135 1.01 -5.96 -10.56
C ALA A 135 -0.22 -6.87 -10.39
N LEU A 136 -1.24 -6.44 -9.65
CA LEU A 136 -2.50 -7.16 -9.48
C LEU A 136 -3.22 -7.32 -10.81
N VAL A 137 -3.39 -6.22 -11.55
CA VAL A 137 -4.07 -6.21 -12.84
C VAL A 137 -3.33 -7.10 -13.84
N LEU A 138 -2.02 -6.91 -13.95
CA LEU A 138 -1.20 -7.70 -14.85
C LEU A 138 -1.19 -9.18 -14.49
N GLY A 139 -1.12 -9.51 -13.20
CA GLY A 139 -1.18 -10.89 -12.72
C GLY A 139 -2.48 -11.61 -13.09
N VAL A 140 -3.62 -10.92 -12.98
CA VAL A 140 -4.92 -11.46 -13.40
C VAL A 140 -4.98 -11.68 -14.91
N ILE A 141 -4.47 -10.74 -15.69
CA ILE A 141 -4.42 -10.84 -17.16
C ILE A 141 -3.50 -11.99 -17.57
N ALA A 142 -2.29 -12.06 -17.00
CA ALA A 142 -1.32 -13.12 -17.28
C ALA A 142 -1.87 -14.51 -16.95
N ALA A 143 -2.55 -14.67 -15.80
CA ALA A 143 -3.16 -15.94 -15.42
C ALA A 143 -4.27 -16.38 -16.38
N ARG A 144 -5.09 -15.43 -16.86
CA ARG A 144 -6.13 -15.73 -17.86
C ARG A 144 -5.54 -16.07 -19.21
N LEU A 145 -4.52 -15.34 -19.63
CA LEU A 145 -3.81 -15.58 -20.89
C LEU A 145 -3.15 -16.96 -20.89
N GLU A 146 -2.39 -17.29 -19.83
CA GLU A 146 -1.75 -18.60 -19.71
C GLU A 146 -2.78 -19.74 -19.79
N LYS A 147 -3.88 -19.64 -19.04
CA LYS A 147 -4.94 -20.64 -19.06
C LYS A 147 -5.62 -20.79 -20.42
N TRP A 148 -5.77 -19.70 -21.15
CA TRP A 148 -6.33 -19.72 -22.49
C TRP A 148 -5.36 -20.37 -23.46
N LEU A 149 -4.07 -20.01 -23.41
CA LEU A 149 -3.03 -20.60 -24.26
C LEU A 149 -2.92 -22.12 -24.04
N ARG A 150 -2.93 -22.60 -22.81
CA ARG A 150 -2.92 -24.05 -22.50
C ARG A 150 -4.11 -24.83 -23.07
N LYS A 151 -5.18 -24.17 -23.47
CA LYS A 151 -6.34 -24.81 -24.13
C LYS A 151 -6.23 -24.83 -25.65
N VAL A 152 -5.47 -23.90 -26.21
CA VAL A 152 -5.39 -23.66 -27.67
C VAL A 152 -4.09 -24.22 -28.24
N VAL A 153 -3.01 -24.16 -27.49
CA VAL A 153 -1.69 -24.65 -27.91
C VAL A 153 -1.64 -26.18 -27.79
N PRO A 154 -1.19 -26.89 -28.83
CA PRO A 154 -0.99 -28.33 -28.74
C PRO A 154 0.01 -28.74 -27.67
N ASP A 155 -0.21 -29.86 -26.97
CA ASP A 155 0.60 -30.33 -25.84
C ASP A 155 2.10 -30.39 -26.15
N VAL A 156 2.49 -30.74 -27.39
CA VAL A 156 3.89 -30.80 -27.82
C VAL A 156 4.57 -29.43 -27.77
N LEU A 157 3.84 -28.33 -27.96
CA LEU A 157 4.34 -26.97 -28.03
C LEU A 157 4.05 -26.20 -26.76
N ASP A 158 3.17 -26.70 -25.87
CA ASP A 158 2.69 -25.98 -24.68
C ASP A 158 3.84 -25.54 -23.75
N LEU A 159 4.84 -26.41 -23.59
CA LEU A 159 5.99 -26.12 -22.72
C LEU A 159 6.81 -24.88 -23.16
N ILE A 160 6.82 -24.56 -24.45
CA ILE A 160 7.62 -23.47 -25.03
C ILE A 160 6.73 -22.27 -25.37
N VAL A 161 5.64 -22.49 -26.09
CA VAL A 161 4.80 -21.41 -26.65
C VAL A 161 4.02 -20.69 -25.54
N THR A 162 3.42 -21.42 -24.63
CA THR A 162 2.59 -20.82 -23.57
C THR A 162 3.38 -19.87 -22.67
N PRO A 163 4.53 -20.26 -22.06
CA PRO A 163 5.29 -19.31 -21.24
C PRO A 163 5.87 -18.17 -22.08
N PHE A 164 6.37 -18.44 -23.30
CA PHE A 164 6.93 -17.41 -24.17
C PHE A 164 5.90 -16.31 -24.49
N VAL A 165 4.72 -16.71 -24.97
CA VAL A 165 3.65 -15.75 -25.33
C VAL A 165 3.13 -15.04 -24.09
N THR A 166 2.97 -15.76 -22.97
CA THR A 166 2.50 -15.14 -21.72
C THR A 166 3.49 -14.08 -21.22
N LEU A 167 4.79 -14.36 -21.22
CA LEU A 167 5.83 -13.39 -20.84
C LEU A 167 5.84 -12.18 -21.76
N LEU A 168 5.89 -12.41 -23.09
CA LEU A 168 5.97 -11.33 -24.07
C LEU A 168 4.74 -10.40 -23.99
N VAL A 169 3.55 -10.97 -24.02
CA VAL A 169 2.30 -10.20 -23.96
C VAL A 169 2.17 -9.46 -22.63
N SER A 170 2.50 -10.12 -21.51
CA SER A 170 2.44 -9.50 -20.19
C SER A 170 3.44 -8.35 -20.05
N MET A 171 4.67 -8.48 -20.59
CA MET A 171 5.66 -7.42 -20.57
C MET A 171 5.18 -6.20 -21.39
N VAL A 172 4.71 -6.44 -22.61
CA VAL A 172 4.20 -5.36 -23.47
C VAL A 172 3.00 -4.66 -22.84
N LEU A 173 2.00 -5.42 -22.37
CA LEU A 173 0.82 -4.85 -21.71
C LEU A 173 1.21 -4.10 -20.41
N GLY A 174 2.09 -4.68 -19.61
CA GLY A 174 2.55 -4.08 -18.37
C GLY A 174 3.24 -2.74 -18.60
N LEU A 175 4.20 -2.67 -19.50
CA LEU A 175 5.03 -1.49 -19.70
C LEU A 175 4.41 -0.44 -20.65
N VAL A 176 3.70 -0.88 -21.68
CA VAL A 176 3.19 0.02 -22.74
C VAL A 176 1.78 0.52 -22.44
N VAL A 177 0.93 -0.27 -21.81
CA VAL A 177 -0.49 0.07 -21.57
C VAL A 177 -0.71 0.42 -20.12
N ILE A 178 -0.40 -0.52 -19.21
CA ILE A 178 -0.70 -0.35 -17.78
C ILE A 178 0.14 0.78 -17.18
N GLY A 179 1.41 0.90 -17.58
CA GLY A 179 2.32 1.93 -17.11
C GLY A 179 1.84 3.35 -17.32
N PRO A 180 1.65 3.77 -18.56
CA PRO A 180 1.19 5.11 -18.88
C PRO A 180 -0.16 5.44 -18.23
N VAL A 181 -1.10 4.47 -18.20
CA VAL A 181 -2.41 4.66 -17.54
C VAL A 181 -2.21 4.89 -16.04
N MET A 182 -1.33 4.14 -15.39
CA MET A 182 -1.06 4.31 -13.96
C MET A 182 -0.40 5.64 -13.65
N HIS A 183 0.49 6.15 -14.51
CA HIS A 183 1.04 7.50 -14.35
C HIS A 183 -0.03 8.59 -14.37
N ILE A 184 -1.01 8.47 -15.27
CA ILE A 184 -2.14 9.41 -15.32
C ILE A 184 -2.94 9.34 -14.02
N VAL A 185 -3.19 8.14 -13.51
CA VAL A 185 -3.93 7.92 -12.24
C VAL A 185 -3.15 8.50 -11.06
N GLU A 186 -1.83 8.27 -11.00
CA GLU A 186 -0.95 8.81 -9.95
C GLU A 186 -0.96 10.34 -9.93
N LYS A 187 -0.77 10.98 -11.09
CA LYS A 187 -0.81 12.43 -11.21
C LYS A 187 -2.18 12.98 -10.80
N GLY A 188 -3.26 12.39 -11.30
CA GLY A 188 -4.61 12.78 -10.92
C GLY A 188 -4.89 12.65 -9.42
N LEU A 189 -4.29 11.64 -8.76
CA LEU A 189 -4.38 11.48 -7.31
C LEU A 189 -3.66 12.61 -6.57
N LEU A 190 -2.45 12.98 -6.99
CA LEU A 190 -1.69 14.09 -6.38
C LEU A 190 -2.44 15.41 -6.53
N ASP A 191 -2.94 15.71 -7.73
CA ASP A 191 -3.74 16.90 -8.00
C ASP A 191 -5.02 16.94 -7.14
N ALA A 192 -5.70 15.80 -6.99
CA ALA A 192 -6.90 15.68 -6.15
C ALA A 192 -6.59 15.91 -4.66
N VAL A 193 -5.50 15.34 -4.15
CA VAL A 193 -5.10 15.55 -2.75
C VAL A 193 -4.74 17.01 -2.48
N ASN A 194 -3.98 17.64 -3.37
CA ASN A 194 -3.66 19.07 -3.26
C ASN A 194 -4.92 19.93 -3.27
N PHE A 195 -5.88 19.66 -4.15
CA PHE A 195 -7.16 20.35 -4.17
C PHE A 195 -7.94 20.15 -2.85
N LEU A 196 -8.03 18.89 -2.37
CA LEU A 196 -8.75 18.56 -1.14
C LEU A 196 -8.13 19.23 0.10
N MET A 197 -6.80 19.27 0.20
CA MET A 197 -6.12 19.90 1.33
C MET A 197 -6.40 21.41 1.43
N ASN A 198 -6.76 22.04 0.33
CA ASN A 198 -7.14 23.47 0.30
C ASN A 198 -8.61 23.74 0.66
N ILE A 199 -9.44 22.72 0.90
CA ILE A 199 -10.85 22.91 1.32
C ILE A 199 -10.89 23.35 2.79
N PRO A 200 -11.60 24.46 3.11
CA PRO A 200 -11.68 25.00 4.46
C PRO A 200 -12.44 24.09 5.44
N LEU A 201 -12.44 24.48 6.73
CA LEU A 201 -13.17 23.82 7.82
C LEU A 201 -12.74 22.39 8.15
N GLY A 202 -11.57 21.96 7.68
CA GLY A 202 -11.09 20.60 7.91
C GLY A 202 -11.79 19.49 7.08
N ILE A 203 -12.72 19.88 6.20
CA ILE A 203 -13.44 18.93 5.32
C ILE A 203 -12.46 18.18 4.43
N GLY A 204 -11.49 18.89 3.85
CA GLY A 204 -10.44 18.26 3.05
C GLY A 204 -9.61 17.27 3.86
N GLY A 205 -9.25 17.64 5.10
CA GLY A 205 -8.57 16.74 6.04
C GLY A 205 -9.38 15.48 6.35
N PHE A 206 -10.71 15.61 6.50
CA PHE A 206 -11.58 14.46 6.67
C PHE A 206 -11.52 13.53 5.46
N ILE A 207 -11.68 14.08 4.26
CA ILE A 207 -11.70 13.28 3.03
C ILE A 207 -10.36 12.58 2.82
N VAL A 208 -9.25 13.32 2.94
CA VAL A 208 -7.91 12.76 2.77
C VAL A 208 -7.62 11.72 3.85
N GLY A 209 -7.89 12.00 5.12
CA GLY A 209 -7.67 11.09 6.24
C GLY A 209 -8.51 9.82 6.14
N ALA A 210 -9.78 9.93 5.67
CA ALA A 210 -10.65 8.78 5.46
C ALA A 210 -10.22 7.91 4.27
N LEU A 211 -9.78 8.53 3.16
CA LEU A 211 -9.42 7.83 1.94
C LEU A 211 -7.98 7.33 1.92
N GLN A 212 -7.11 7.88 2.77
CA GLN A 212 -5.68 7.59 2.77
C GLN A 212 -5.39 6.08 2.83
N GLN A 213 -6.07 5.34 3.70
CA GLN A 213 -5.88 3.90 3.81
C GLN A 213 -6.50 3.11 2.64
N ALA A 214 -7.53 3.65 1.99
CA ALA A 214 -8.04 3.08 0.74
C ALA A 214 -7.02 3.24 -0.39
N VAL A 215 -6.29 4.35 -0.43
CA VAL A 215 -5.18 4.56 -1.37
C VAL A 215 -4.01 3.62 -1.07
N VAL A 216 -3.72 3.34 0.21
CA VAL A 216 -2.72 2.31 0.59
C VAL A 216 -3.07 0.95 -0.01
N VAL A 217 -4.35 0.57 0.00
CA VAL A 217 -4.82 -0.70 -0.60
C VAL A 217 -4.50 -0.79 -2.10
N THR A 218 -4.50 0.33 -2.82
CA THR A 218 -4.16 0.35 -4.25
C THR A 218 -2.65 0.35 -4.52
N GLY A 219 -1.83 0.57 -3.50
CA GLY A 219 -0.37 0.74 -3.62
C GLY A 219 0.07 2.11 -4.13
N LEU A 220 -0.87 3.02 -4.44
CA LEU A 220 -0.57 4.37 -4.95
C LEU A 220 -0.02 5.32 -3.88
N HIS A 221 -0.06 4.92 -2.60
CA HIS A 221 0.44 5.74 -1.48
C HIS A 221 1.93 6.09 -1.58
N HIS A 222 2.71 5.33 -2.36
CA HIS A 222 4.12 5.65 -2.59
C HIS A 222 4.32 6.97 -3.34
N THR A 223 3.34 7.40 -4.16
CA THR A 223 3.38 8.69 -4.85
C THR A 223 3.23 9.88 -3.89
N PHE A 224 2.65 9.66 -2.71
CA PHE A 224 2.55 10.70 -1.69
C PHE A 224 3.89 11.18 -1.15
N LYS A 225 4.97 10.40 -1.31
CA LYS A 225 6.32 10.86 -0.99
C LYS A 225 6.72 12.09 -1.82
N THR A 226 6.34 12.14 -3.09
CA THR A 226 6.57 13.29 -3.96
C THR A 226 5.79 14.51 -3.46
N LEU A 227 4.53 14.31 -3.06
CA LEU A 227 3.71 15.38 -2.45
C LEU A 227 4.34 15.90 -1.16
N GLU A 228 4.79 15.00 -0.27
CA GLU A 228 5.45 15.41 0.98
C GLU A 228 6.74 16.20 0.72
N ILE A 229 7.54 15.80 -0.28
CA ILE A 229 8.75 16.54 -0.70
C ILE A 229 8.38 17.93 -1.21
N GLU A 230 7.36 18.03 -2.06
CA GLU A 230 6.90 19.30 -2.62
C GLU A 230 6.38 20.25 -1.54
N LEU A 231 5.59 19.74 -0.60
CA LEU A 231 5.09 20.53 0.54
C LEU A 231 6.24 21.05 1.40
N LEU A 232 7.21 20.20 1.75
CA LEU A 232 8.37 20.61 2.54
C LEU A 232 9.26 21.61 1.79
N ALA A 233 9.50 21.41 0.51
CA ALA A 233 10.32 22.31 -0.31
C ALA A 233 9.68 23.69 -0.47
N ASN A 234 8.35 23.76 -0.62
CA ASN A 234 7.64 25.00 -0.89
C ASN A 234 7.25 25.76 0.39
N THR A 235 6.92 25.04 1.48
CA THR A 235 6.35 25.64 2.70
C THR A 235 7.18 25.41 3.95
N GLY A 236 8.18 24.54 3.91
CA GLY A 236 8.94 24.11 5.09
C GLY A 236 8.13 23.25 6.08
N ALA A 237 6.90 22.85 5.71
CA ALA A 237 5.97 22.14 6.56
C ALA A 237 5.22 21.05 5.79
N ASN A 238 4.86 19.96 6.47
CA ASN A 238 4.19 18.82 5.86
C ASN A 238 2.88 18.47 6.60
N PRO A 239 1.77 19.14 6.27
CA PRO A 239 0.47 18.82 6.87
C PRO A 239 -0.07 17.46 6.43
N PHE A 240 0.34 16.93 5.26
CA PHE A 240 -0.10 15.65 4.77
C PHE A 240 0.37 14.47 5.64
N ASN A 241 1.57 14.56 6.21
CA ASN A 241 2.10 13.56 7.15
C ASN A 241 1.17 13.35 8.35
N THR A 242 0.59 14.42 8.89
CA THR A 242 -0.33 14.33 10.04
C THR A 242 -1.62 13.59 9.69
N LEU A 243 -2.18 13.83 8.49
CA LEU A 243 -3.36 13.12 8.00
C LEU A 243 -3.07 11.62 7.87
N THR A 244 -1.90 11.29 7.35
CA THR A 244 -1.42 9.91 7.23
C THR A 244 -1.25 9.26 8.61
N CYS A 245 -0.65 9.96 9.58
CA CYS A 245 -0.49 9.46 10.95
C CYS A 245 -1.84 9.15 11.61
N GLY A 246 -2.81 10.07 11.53
CA GLY A 246 -4.15 9.88 12.06
C GLY A 246 -4.85 8.66 11.46
N ALA A 247 -4.75 8.46 10.14
CA ALA A 247 -5.32 7.32 9.45
C ALA A 247 -4.65 5.99 9.84
N ILE A 248 -3.32 5.96 10.02
CA ILE A 248 -2.57 4.78 10.47
C ILE A 248 -2.99 4.38 11.88
N VAL A 249 -3.03 5.34 12.80
CA VAL A 249 -3.39 5.08 14.19
C VAL A 249 -4.86 4.63 14.31
N ALA A 250 -5.74 5.13 13.46
CA ALA A 250 -7.11 4.66 13.35
C ALA A 250 -7.19 3.19 12.92
N GLN A 251 -6.35 2.73 11.99
CA GLN A 251 -6.26 1.30 11.64
C GLN A 251 -5.84 0.44 12.82
N CYS A 252 -4.90 0.94 13.64
CA CYS A 252 -4.49 0.24 14.86
C CYS A 252 -5.66 0.11 15.86
N GLY A 253 -6.41 1.19 16.07
CA GLY A 253 -7.59 1.19 16.94
C GLY A 253 -8.65 0.17 16.50
N ALA A 254 -8.97 0.16 15.20
CA ALA A 254 -9.91 -0.81 14.63
C ALA A 254 -9.38 -2.25 14.74
N GLY A 255 -8.09 -2.48 14.49
CA GLY A 255 -7.47 -3.79 14.59
C GLY A 255 -7.48 -4.35 16.02
N ILE A 256 -7.17 -3.51 17.02
CA ILE A 256 -7.23 -3.90 18.45
C ILE A 256 -8.67 -4.23 18.85
N ALA A 257 -9.65 -3.39 18.49
CA ALA A 257 -11.06 -3.66 18.77
C ALA A 257 -11.54 -4.97 18.14
N ALA A 258 -11.14 -5.24 16.89
CA ALA A 258 -11.45 -6.48 16.20
C ALA A 258 -10.79 -7.70 16.88
N ALA A 259 -9.55 -7.56 17.33
CA ALA A 259 -8.85 -8.60 18.09
C ALA A 259 -9.57 -8.94 19.39
N LEU A 260 -10.02 -7.94 20.15
CA LEU A 260 -10.71 -8.12 21.43
C LEU A 260 -12.08 -8.82 21.26
N LYS A 261 -12.77 -8.54 20.15
CA LYS A 261 -14.08 -9.17 19.84
C LYS A 261 -13.95 -10.57 19.24
N THR A 262 -12.81 -10.94 18.70
CA THR A 262 -12.61 -12.23 18.03
C THR A 262 -12.29 -13.33 19.04
N LYS A 263 -13.09 -14.41 19.06
CA LYS A 263 -12.87 -15.59 19.89
C LYS A 263 -11.80 -16.53 19.35
N ASN A 264 -11.58 -16.54 18.05
CA ASN A 264 -10.59 -17.39 17.40
C ASN A 264 -9.16 -16.91 17.74
N ILE A 265 -8.40 -17.76 18.43
CA ILE A 265 -7.07 -17.45 18.94
C ILE A 265 -6.10 -17.10 17.78
N LYS A 266 -6.18 -17.79 16.64
CA LYS A 266 -5.31 -17.53 15.48
C LYS A 266 -5.59 -16.17 14.87
N GLN A 267 -6.87 -15.82 14.72
CA GLN A 267 -7.26 -14.51 14.19
C GLN A 267 -6.90 -13.39 15.17
N ARG A 268 -7.11 -13.58 16.46
CA ARG A 268 -6.72 -12.63 17.50
C ARG A 268 -5.21 -12.38 17.48
N ALA A 269 -4.42 -13.45 17.42
CA ALA A 269 -2.96 -13.37 17.33
C ALA A 269 -2.52 -12.61 16.07
N MET A 270 -3.12 -12.92 14.92
CA MET A 270 -2.84 -12.24 13.65
C MET A 270 -3.10 -10.71 13.74
N TYR A 271 -4.23 -10.31 14.32
CA TYR A 271 -4.50 -8.89 14.54
C TYR A 271 -3.44 -8.23 15.43
N MET A 272 -3.15 -8.83 16.59
CA MET A 272 -2.21 -8.26 17.56
C MET A 272 -0.80 -8.15 17.00
N THR A 273 -0.32 -9.18 16.28
CA THR A 273 1.00 -9.14 15.63
C THR A 273 1.06 -8.14 14.48
N SER A 274 -0.06 -7.89 13.79
CA SER A 274 -0.12 -6.92 12.69
C SER A 274 -0.26 -5.46 13.18
N VAL A 275 -0.78 -5.24 14.39
CA VAL A 275 -0.85 -3.90 15.00
C VAL A 275 0.55 -3.36 15.32
N VAL A 276 1.49 -4.22 15.68
CA VAL A 276 2.85 -3.79 16.02
C VAL A 276 3.54 -3.06 14.85
N PRO A 277 3.70 -3.65 13.65
CA PRO A 277 4.25 -2.91 12.51
C PRO A 277 3.37 -1.72 12.10
N ALA A 278 2.04 -1.81 12.23
CA ALA A 278 1.15 -0.68 11.94
C ALA A 278 1.43 0.52 12.86
N SER A 279 1.68 0.30 14.15
CA SER A 279 2.08 1.35 15.10
C SER A 279 3.43 2.00 14.77
N LEU A 280 4.25 1.32 13.98
CA LEU A 280 5.52 1.83 13.45
C LEU A 280 5.38 2.44 12.04
N GLY A 281 4.15 2.54 11.52
CA GLY A 281 3.85 3.19 10.23
C GLY A 281 3.54 2.26 9.06
N ILE A 282 3.54 0.94 9.26
CA ILE A 282 3.36 -0.05 8.20
C ILE A 282 2.05 -0.79 8.39
N THR A 283 1.04 -0.32 7.69
CA THR A 283 -0.35 -0.76 7.86
C THR A 283 -0.75 -1.94 6.99
N GLU A 284 0.01 -2.28 5.96
CA GLU A 284 -0.33 -3.30 4.98
C GLU A 284 -0.66 -4.67 5.62
N PRO A 285 0.11 -5.19 6.59
CA PRO A 285 -0.22 -6.45 7.24
C PRO A 285 -1.57 -6.41 7.97
N LEU A 286 -1.86 -5.29 8.63
CA LEU A 286 -3.09 -5.10 9.38
C LEU A 286 -4.29 -4.90 8.43
N ILE A 287 -4.10 -4.13 7.36
CA ILE A 287 -5.13 -3.90 6.35
C ILE A 287 -5.47 -5.21 5.64
N PHE A 288 -4.50 -5.83 4.98
CA PHE A 288 -4.73 -6.99 4.12
C PHE A 288 -5.00 -8.29 4.91
N GLY A 289 -4.36 -8.47 6.06
CA GLY A 289 -4.57 -9.63 6.91
C GLY A 289 -5.82 -9.54 7.78
N GLY A 290 -6.15 -8.36 8.26
CA GLY A 290 -7.18 -8.14 9.28
C GLY A 290 -8.37 -7.31 8.84
N ASN A 291 -8.18 -6.01 8.71
CA ASN A 291 -9.27 -5.05 8.63
C ASN A 291 -10.05 -5.13 7.32
N LEU A 292 -9.36 -5.14 6.17
CA LEU A 292 -9.98 -5.12 4.84
C LEU A 292 -10.78 -6.38 4.51
N PRO A 293 -10.32 -7.62 4.78
CA PRO A 293 -11.11 -8.82 4.49
C PRO A 293 -12.44 -8.88 5.24
N ARG A 294 -12.55 -8.15 6.32
CA ARG A 294 -13.76 -8.08 7.16
C ARG A 294 -14.60 -6.83 6.95
N LEU A 295 -14.12 -5.88 6.17
CA LEU A 295 -14.71 -4.59 5.78
C LEU A 295 -15.07 -3.67 6.95
N THR A 296 -15.86 -4.13 7.93
CA THR A 296 -16.32 -3.29 9.04
C THR A 296 -15.17 -2.62 9.80
N PRO A 297 -14.12 -3.32 10.26
CA PRO A 297 -12.99 -2.66 10.90
C PRO A 297 -12.27 -1.67 9.98
N PHE A 298 -12.16 -2.00 8.69
CA PHE A 298 -11.53 -1.12 7.71
C PHE A 298 -12.31 0.20 7.53
N VAL A 299 -13.63 0.11 7.34
CA VAL A 299 -14.50 1.30 7.20
C VAL A 299 -14.50 2.14 8.48
N CYS A 300 -14.57 1.50 9.66
CA CYS A 300 -14.47 2.20 10.94
C CYS A 300 -13.14 2.93 11.10
N ALA A 301 -12.04 2.32 10.65
CA ALA A 301 -10.73 2.96 10.63
C ALA A 301 -10.65 4.13 9.65
N CYS A 302 -11.26 4.02 8.47
CA CYS A 302 -11.37 5.14 7.53
C CYS A 302 -12.12 6.33 8.15
N ILE A 303 -13.24 6.09 8.83
CA ILE A 303 -13.98 7.14 9.54
C ILE A 303 -13.12 7.75 10.65
N GLY A 304 -12.44 6.94 11.45
CA GLY A 304 -11.51 7.41 12.49
C GLY A 304 -10.38 8.28 11.92
N GLY A 305 -9.80 7.86 10.80
CA GLY A 305 -8.79 8.64 10.06
C GLY A 305 -9.33 9.97 9.55
N GLY A 306 -10.58 9.99 9.05
CA GLY A 306 -11.26 11.22 8.66
C GLY A 306 -11.47 12.18 9.84
N CYS A 307 -11.94 11.69 10.98
CA CYS A 307 -12.10 12.51 12.20
C CYS A 307 -10.76 13.09 12.68
N ALA A 308 -9.70 12.27 12.68
CA ALA A 308 -8.35 12.76 12.96
C ALA A 308 -7.91 13.85 11.97
N GLY A 309 -8.25 13.67 10.68
CA GLY A 309 -7.95 14.63 9.63
C GLY A 309 -8.64 15.98 9.80
N ILE A 310 -9.91 16.02 10.24
CA ILE A 310 -10.58 17.28 10.59
C ILE A 310 -9.79 18.02 11.67
N VAL A 311 -9.50 17.31 12.77
CA VAL A 311 -8.83 17.94 13.92
C VAL A 311 -7.42 18.38 13.55
N SER A 312 -6.68 17.60 12.78
CA SER A 312 -5.37 17.97 12.25
C SER A 312 -5.41 19.27 11.45
N SER A 313 -6.37 19.38 10.53
CA SER A 313 -6.54 20.58 9.69
C SER A 313 -6.97 21.81 10.51
N LEU A 314 -7.89 21.64 11.47
CA LEU A 314 -8.35 22.72 12.32
C LEU A 314 -7.25 23.26 13.27
N LEU A 315 -6.35 22.37 13.72
CA LEU A 315 -5.20 22.73 14.55
C LEU A 315 -4.01 23.27 13.74
N GLY A 316 -4.07 23.25 12.41
CA GLY A 316 -2.97 23.65 11.53
C GLY A 316 -1.71 22.82 11.75
N LEU A 317 -1.87 21.55 12.09
CA LEU A 317 -0.77 20.68 12.45
C LEU A 317 0.02 20.24 11.20
N ALA A 318 1.34 20.40 11.26
CA ALA A 318 2.22 20.03 10.16
C ALA A 318 3.55 19.47 10.69
N ALA A 319 4.00 18.38 10.10
CA ALA A 319 5.28 17.75 10.42
C ALA A 319 6.47 18.58 9.90
N THR A 320 7.58 18.50 10.60
CA THR A 320 8.88 19.11 10.18
C THR A 320 9.66 18.24 9.21
N GLY A 321 9.14 17.07 8.85
CA GLY A 321 9.79 16.11 7.97
C GLY A 321 8.80 15.22 7.25
N MET A 322 9.28 14.10 6.72
CA MET A 322 8.47 13.19 5.92
C MET A 322 8.79 11.70 6.21
N SER A 323 7.99 10.82 5.67
CA SER A 323 8.20 9.36 5.61
C SER A 323 8.23 8.61 6.95
N ILE A 324 8.04 9.28 8.08
CA ILE A 324 7.97 8.68 9.41
C ILE A 324 6.61 8.98 9.99
N THR A 325 5.92 7.96 10.47
CA THR A 325 4.51 8.05 10.85
C THR A 325 4.22 7.29 12.14
N ALA A 326 3.05 7.50 12.71
CA ALA A 326 2.56 6.88 13.94
C ALA A 326 3.52 7.09 15.15
N ILE A 327 3.94 6.06 15.85
CA ILE A 327 4.80 6.22 17.05
C ILE A 327 6.14 6.89 16.70
N PRO A 328 6.92 6.44 15.71
CA PRO A 328 8.14 7.16 15.31
C PRO A 328 7.86 8.60 14.82
N GLY A 329 6.69 8.84 14.24
CA GLY A 329 6.26 10.15 13.77
C GLY A 329 6.22 11.23 14.86
N ILE A 330 6.12 10.86 16.13
CA ILE A 330 6.20 11.79 17.27
C ILE A 330 7.39 12.74 17.14
N LEU A 331 8.52 12.26 16.65
CA LEU A 331 9.74 13.03 16.52
C LEU A 331 9.65 14.21 15.54
N LEU A 332 8.71 14.16 14.60
CA LEU A 332 8.48 15.24 13.63
C LEU A 332 7.67 16.42 14.21
N TYR A 333 7.16 16.30 15.43
CA TYR A 333 6.29 17.30 16.10
C TYR A 333 6.90 17.85 17.40
N LEU A 334 8.19 17.61 17.65
CA LEU A 334 8.89 18.11 18.83
C LEU A 334 9.12 19.63 18.80
N ASN A 335 8.74 20.29 17.72
CA ASN A 335 8.75 21.75 17.53
C ASN A 335 7.66 22.50 18.33
N GLY A 336 7.10 21.88 19.37
CA GLY A 336 6.02 22.43 20.18
C GLY A 336 4.62 21.97 19.80
N GLN A 337 4.47 21.17 18.72
CA GLN A 337 3.18 20.65 18.25
C GLN A 337 2.87 19.22 18.77
N LEU A 338 3.69 18.69 19.66
CA LEU A 338 3.52 17.34 20.18
C LEU A 338 2.16 17.10 20.86
N PRO A 339 1.64 18.01 21.72
CA PRO A 339 0.33 17.81 22.33
C PRO A 339 -0.80 17.69 21.30
N GLN A 340 -0.77 18.54 20.27
CA GLN A 340 -1.75 18.52 19.18
C GLN A 340 -1.66 17.21 18.37
N TYR A 341 -0.45 16.75 18.11
CA TYR A 341 -0.22 15.47 17.43
C TYR A 341 -0.82 14.29 18.21
N LEU A 342 -0.59 14.25 19.52
CA LEU A 342 -1.14 13.19 20.39
C LEU A 342 -2.68 13.24 20.43
N ILE A 343 -3.29 14.43 20.42
CA ILE A 343 -4.75 14.60 20.33
C ILE A 343 -5.28 14.02 19.03
N VAL A 344 -4.66 14.34 17.89
CA VAL A 344 -5.06 13.83 16.58
C VAL A 344 -4.97 12.30 16.53
N CYS A 345 -3.87 11.73 17.01
CA CYS A 345 -3.68 10.29 17.11
C CYS A 345 -4.72 9.64 18.04
N ALA A 346 -4.98 10.23 19.21
CA ALA A 346 -5.97 9.73 20.17
C ALA A 346 -7.39 9.72 19.56
N ILE A 347 -7.78 10.77 18.85
CA ILE A 347 -9.09 10.87 18.21
C ILE A 347 -9.23 9.78 17.13
N GLY A 348 -8.24 9.64 16.23
CA GLY A 348 -8.26 8.60 15.22
C GLY A 348 -8.40 7.20 15.81
N PHE A 349 -7.60 6.91 16.85
CA PHE A 349 -7.64 5.64 17.56
C PHE A 349 -8.99 5.38 18.23
N ILE A 350 -9.44 6.31 19.07
CA ILE A 350 -10.66 6.13 19.87
C ILE A 350 -11.89 5.98 19.00
N VAL A 351 -12.04 6.84 18.00
CA VAL A 351 -13.19 6.78 17.06
C VAL A 351 -13.22 5.44 16.34
N ALA A 352 -12.10 5.02 15.76
CA ALA A 352 -12.03 3.74 15.06
C ALA A 352 -12.25 2.55 16.00
N PHE A 353 -11.69 2.58 17.21
CA PHE A 353 -11.85 1.55 18.22
C PHE A 353 -13.33 1.42 18.67
N VAL A 354 -13.97 2.53 19.02
CA VAL A 354 -15.37 2.55 19.48
C VAL A 354 -16.29 2.08 18.36
N LEU A 355 -16.17 2.64 17.15
CA LEU A 355 -16.99 2.24 16.01
C LEU A 355 -16.81 0.74 15.70
N THR A 356 -15.58 0.24 15.70
CA THR A 356 -15.34 -1.19 15.48
C THR A 356 -15.93 -2.04 16.59
N THR A 357 -15.82 -1.60 17.84
CA THR A 357 -16.41 -2.31 18.97
C THR A 357 -17.93 -2.37 18.86
N VAL A 358 -18.59 -1.34 18.39
CA VAL A 358 -20.04 -1.29 18.22
C VAL A 358 -20.50 -2.11 17.02
N PHE A 359 -19.92 -1.87 15.85
CA PHE A 359 -20.46 -2.38 14.58
C PHE A 359 -19.85 -3.70 14.11
N TYR A 360 -18.64 -4.04 14.54
CA TYR A 360 -18.02 -5.30 14.11
C TYR A 360 -18.60 -6.50 14.83
N LYS A 361 -19.09 -7.44 14.04
CA LYS A 361 -19.54 -8.76 14.51
C LYS A 361 -18.59 -9.81 13.92
N PRO A 362 -17.76 -10.48 14.76
CA PRO A 362 -16.90 -11.55 14.27
C PRO A 362 -17.76 -12.67 13.66
N ARG A 363 -17.38 -13.13 12.47
CA ARG A 363 -17.98 -14.34 11.92
C ARG A 363 -17.41 -15.53 12.69
N GLU A 364 -18.26 -16.34 13.27
CA GLU A 364 -17.86 -17.64 13.79
C GLU A 364 -17.57 -18.53 12.57
N GLU A 365 -16.29 -18.66 12.22
CA GLU A 365 -15.85 -19.70 11.30
C GLU A 365 -15.92 -21.02 12.06
N LYS A 366 -16.87 -21.87 11.64
CA LYS A 366 -16.99 -23.25 12.09
C LYS A 366 -15.82 -24.09 11.60
#